data_6e28a334d71a376b5de12a774d9cd791
#
_entry.id   6e28a334d71a376b5de12a774d9cd791
#
_cell.length_a   1.000
_cell.length_b   1.000
_cell.length_c   1.000
_cell.angle_alpha   90.00
_cell.angle_beta   90.00
_cell.angle_gamma   90.00
#
_symmetry.space_group_name_H-M   'P 1'
#
loop_
_entity.id
_entity.type
_entity.pdbx_description
1 polymer ?
#
loop_
_entity_poly.entity_id
_entity_poly.type
_entity_poly.pdbx_seq_one_letter_code
_entity_poly.pdbx_strand_id
1 'polypeptide(L)'
;MRNKLRSLCCGTLLMTAYACTTVYTKPDAPINEVPFTQVHLNDSFWTPRIETNRIVSIPSAFKECEKNGRFDNFAIAGGLMKGEHRGDFSFDDTDPYKIIEGASYSLAVKYDKKLDAYLDSVIHLIASAQEPDGYLTTCVTN
;
A
#
# COMPACT_ATOMS: atom_id res chain seq x y z
N MET A 1 46.31 44.72 43.11
CA MET A 1 46.57 43.96 41.86
C MET A 1 45.23 43.48 41.29
N ARG A 2 44.86 44.00 40.13
CA ARG A 2 43.51 43.89 39.56
C ARG A 2 43.44 42.68 38.65
N ASN A 3 42.56 41.71 38.95
CA ASN A 3 42.24 40.65 38.05
C ASN A 3 40.92 40.96 37.37
N LYS A 4 40.97 41.20 36.07
CA LYS A 4 39.83 41.39 35.20
C LYS A 4 39.21 40.04 34.82
N LEU A 5 37.99 39.83 35.28
CA LEU A 5 37.14 38.71 34.83
C LEU A 5 36.70 39.00 33.39
N ARG A 6 37.11 38.18 32.44
CA ARG A 6 36.61 38.21 31.08
C ARG A 6 35.37 37.34 31.03
N SER A 7 34.22 37.99 30.89
CA SER A 7 32.95 37.33 30.61
C SER A 7 32.99 36.83 29.17
N LEU A 8 32.91 35.51 29.02
CA LEU A 8 32.80 34.84 27.73
C LEU A 8 31.33 34.70 27.41
N CYS A 9 30.78 35.60 26.58
CA CYS A 9 29.45 35.42 26.00
C CYS A 9 29.47 34.27 25.01
N CYS A 10 28.94 33.14 25.43
CA CYS A 10 28.64 32.01 24.55
C CYS A 10 27.36 32.33 23.77
N GLY A 11 27.52 32.90 22.58
CA GLY A 11 26.42 33.09 21.68
C GLY A 11 25.96 31.78 21.08
N THR A 12 24.87 31.26 21.58
CA THR A 12 24.16 30.11 20.96
C THR A 12 23.53 30.56 19.67
N LEU A 13 24.15 30.19 18.56
CA LEU A 13 23.61 30.39 17.21
C LEU A 13 22.47 29.37 17.02
N LEU A 14 21.22 29.80 17.23
CA LEU A 14 20.06 29.03 16.82
C LEU A 14 20.01 29.02 15.27
N MET A 15 20.50 27.95 14.68
CA MET A 15 20.21 27.64 13.29
C MET A 15 18.74 27.19 13.18
N THR A 16 17.85 28.13 12.87
CA THR A 16 16.51 27.83 12.41
C THR A 16 16.65 27.16 11.04
N ALA A 17 16.54 25.83 11.00
CA ALA A 17 16.37 25.11 9.75
C ALA A 17 15.03 25.53 9.17
N TYR A 18 15.06 26.46 8.21
CA TYR A 18 13.92 26.69 7.31
C TYR A 18 13.78 25.41 6.49
N ALA A 19 12.89 24.53 6.92
CA ALA A 19 12.37 23.47 6.07
C ALA A 19 11.65 24.18 4.92
N CYS A 20 12.31 24.23 3.76
CA CYS A 20 11.70 24.65 2.51
C CYS A 20 10.65 23.59 2.17
N THR A 21 9.45 23.73 2.71
CA THR A 21 8.29 23.04 2.17
C THR A 21 8.06 23.65 0.80
N THR A 22 8.60 23.00 -0.24
CA THR A 22 8.17 23.29 -1.60
C THR A 22 6.69 22.91 -1.65
N VAL A 23 5.84 23.93 -1.49
CA VAL A 23 4.43 23.77 -1.85
C VAL A 23 4.44 23.48 -3.34
N TYR A 24 4.21 22.22 -3.69
CA TYR A 24 4.01 21.82 -5.06
C TYR A 24 2.72 22.52 -5.54
N THR A 25 2.86 23.70 -6.09
CA THR A 25 1.77 24.33 -6.82
C THR A 25 1.62 23.54 -8.11
N LYS A 26 0.55 22.75 -8.19
CA LYS A 26 0.14 22.09 -9.44
C LYS A 26 0.18 23.18 -10.54
N PRO A 27 0.88 22.96 -11.65
CA PRO A 27 0.88 23.93 -12.74
C PRO A 27 -0.57 24.20 -13.12
N ASP A 28 -0.84 25.45 -13.49
CA ASP A 28 -2.18 25.94 -13.89
C ASP A 28 -2.65 25.15 -15.12
N ALA A 29 -3.15 23.95 -14.89
CA ALA A 29 -3.70 23.12 -15.93
C ALA A 29 -5.15 23.59 -16.16
N PRO A 30 -5.53 23.92 -17.39
CA PRO A 30 -6.89 24.36 -17.71
C PRO A 30 -7.95 23.25 -17.48
N ILE A 31 -7.48 22.02 -17.26
CA ILE A 31 -8.32 20.84 -17.02
C ILE A 31 -8.00 20.29 -15.63
N ASN A 32 -9.01 20.21 -14.77
CA ASN A 32 -8.93 19.53 -13.49
C ASN A 32 -9.39 18.08 -13.64
N GLU A 33 -8.62 17.15 -13.10
CA GLU A 33 -9.03 15.75 -13.04
C GLU A 33 -10.26 15.59 -12.14
N VAL A 34 -11.17 14.73 -12.55
CA VAL A 34 -12.33 14.32 -11.75
C VAL A 34 -11.94 13.04 -11.01
N PRO A 35 -12.05 13.00 -9.66
CA PRO A 35 -11.84 11.76 -8.93
C PRO A 35 -12.73 10.65 -9.47
N PHE A 36 -12.17 9.44 -9.68
CA PHE A 36 -12.92 8.32 -10.25
C PHE A 36 -14.17 7.96 -9.44
N THR A 37 -14.16 8.20 -8.12
CA THR A 37 -15.29 8.01 -7.22
C THR A 37 -16.47 8.94 -7.49
N GLN A 38 -16.27 10.02 -8.25
CA GLN A 38 -17.32 10.94 -8.71
C GLN A 38 -17.84 10.61 -10.12
N VAL A 39 -17.24 9.60 -10.76
CA VAL A 39 -17.67 9.14 -12.09
C VAL A 39 -18.60 7.94 -11.90
N HIS A 40 -19.87 8.13 -12.26
CA HIS A 40 -20.88 7.07 -12.17
C HIS A 40 -21.24 6.59 -13.57
N LEU A 41 -20.96 5.33 -13.85
CA LEU A 41 -21.33 4.67 -15.09
C LEU A 41 -22.74 4.07 -14.94
N ASN A 42 -23.63 4.47 -15.83
CA ASN A 42 -25.02 3.99 -15.87
C ASN A 42 -25.41 3.70 -17.32
N ASP A 43 -24.82 2.68 -17.89
CA ASP A 43 -25.01 2.29 -19.28
C ASP A 43 -25.16 0.77 -19.42
N SER A 44 -25.63 0.31 -20.57
CA SER A 44 -25.86 -1.11 -20.84
C SER A 44 -24.59 -1.89 -21.21
N PHE A 45 -23.47 -1.20 -21.43
CA PHE A 45 -22.23 -1.81 -21.84
C PHE A 45 -21.26 -1.99 -20.66
N TRP A 46 -20.92 -0.91 -19.92
CA TRP A 46 -19.92 -0.96 -18.85
C TRP A 46 -20.48 -1.47 -17.52
N THR A 47 -21.72 -1.08 -17.17
CA THR A 47 -22.31 -1.46 -15.87
C THR A 47 -22.31 -2.98 -15.63
N PRO A 48 -22.73 -3.84 -16.60
CA PRO A 48 -22.66 -5.30 -16.42
C PRO A 48 -21.22 -5.82 -16.27
N ARG A 49 -20.25 -5.20 -16.93
CA ARG A 49 -18.84 -5.62 -16.86
C ARG A 49 -18.22 -5.29 -15.52
N ILE A 50 -18.51 -4.10 -14.99
CA ILE A 50 -18.09 -3.68 -13.67
C ILE A 50 -18.67 -4.62 -12.60
N GLU A 51 -19.95 -4.97 -12.72
CA GLU A 51 -20.58 -5.91 -11.79
C GLU A 51 -19.98 -7.32 -11.92
N THR A 52 -19.72 -7.82 -13.13
CA THR A 52 -19.03 -9.09 -13.33
C THR A 52 -17.62 -9.07 -12.72
N ASN A 53 -16.88 -7.98 -12.88
CA ASN A 53 -15.57 -7.82 -12.26
C ASN A 53 -15.69 -7.92 -10.73
N ARG A 54 -16.65 -7.25 -10.13
CA ARG A 54 -16.87 -7.21 -8.69
C ARG A 54 -17.25 -8.58 -8.11
N ILE A 55 -18.19 -9.31 -8.74
CA ILE A 55 -18.78 -10.53 -8.16
C ILE A 55 -18.13 -11.82 -8.66
N VAL A 56 -17.36 -11.77 -9.75
CA VAL A 56 -16.74 -12.95 -10.36
C VAL A 56 -15.23 -12.81 -10.43
N SER A 57 -14.70 -11.78 -11.12
CA SER A 57 -13.28 -11.71 -11.44
C SER A 57 -12.42 -11.50 -10.18
N ILE A 58 -12.78 -10.56 -9.33
CA ILE A 58 -12.04 -10.28 -8.08
C ILE A 58 -12.04 -11.50 -7.15
N PRO A 59 -13.18 -12.14 -6.81
CA PRO A 59 -13.18 -13.35 -5.99
C PRO A 59 -12.40 -14.51 -6.63
N SER A 60 -12.48 -14.67 -7.95
CA SER A 60 -11.72 -15.71 -8.66
C SER A 60 -10.21 -15.48 -8.59
N ALA A 61 -9.77 -14.22 -8.73
CA ALA A 61 -8.35 -13.88 -8.64
C ALA A 61 -7.78 -14.12 -7.23
N PHE A 62 -8.52 -13.78 -6.18
CA PHE A 62 -8.13 -14.12 -4.80
C PHE A 62 -8.02 -15.65 -4.61
N LYS A 63 -9.00 -16.40 -5.10
CA LYS A 63 -8.99 -17.87 -5.02
C LYS A 63 -7.78 -18.48 -5.74
N GLU A 64 -7.37 -17.93 -6.88
CA GLU A 64 -6.16 -18.41 -7.55
C GLU A 64 -4.89 -18.04 -6.77
N CYS A 65 -4.81 -16.89 -6.12
CA CYS A 65 -3.71 -16.55 -5.21
C CYS A 65 -3.63 -17.52 -4.02
N GLU A 66 -4.76 -17.88 -3.41
CA GLU A 66 -4.83 -18.88 -2.33
C GLU A 66 -4.32 -20.24 -2.83
N LYS A 67 -4.87 -20.73 -3.93
CA LYS A 67 -4.54 -22.02 -4.53
C LYS A 67 -3.06 -22.15 -4.91
N ASN A 68 -2.47 -21.07 -5.42
CA ASN A 68 -1.09 -21.04 -5.85
C ASN A 68 -0.11 -20.71 -4.70
N GLY A 69 -0.60 -20.57 -3.46
CA GLY A 69 0.21 -20.32 -2.28
C GLY A 69 0.81 -18.92 -2.19
N ARG A 70 0.25 -17.95 -2.90
CA ARG A 70 0.73 -16.56 -2.85
C ARG A 70 0.60 -15.96 -1.45
N PHE A 71 -0.49 -16.27 -0.75
CA PHE A 71 -0.69 -15.84 0.63
C PHE A 71 0.11 -16.69 1.62
N ASP A 72 0.29 -17.98 1.34
CA ASP A 72 1.13 -18.86 2.16
C ASP A 72 2.57 -18.33 2.23
N ASN A 73 3.10 -17.80 1.13
CA ASN A 73 4.44 -17.20 1.10
C ASN A 73 4.60 -16.06 2.11
N PHE A 74 3.60 -15.19 2.24
CA PHE A 74 3.60 -14.13 3.26
C PHE A 74 3.49 -14.72 4.68
N ALA A 75 2.65 -15.75 4.88
CA ALA A 75 2.54 -16.42 6.17
C ALA A 75 3.85 -17.09 6.59
N ILE A 76 4.57 -17.68 5.64
CA ILE A 76 5.88 -18.31 5.88
C ILE A 76 6.92 -17.24 6.20
N ALA A 77 7.05 -16.21 5.37
CA ALA A 77 7.98 -15.10 5.59
C ALA A 77 7.72 -14.37 6.93
N GLY A 78 6.45 -14.22 7.31
CA GLY A 78 6.04 -13.65 8.61
C GLY A 78 6.15 -14.60 9.81
N GLY A 79 6.62 -15.85 9.61
CA GLY A 79 6.76 -16.84 10.68
C GLY A 79 5.43 -17.39 11.23
N LEU A 80 4.31 -17.13 10.55
CA LEU A 80 2.98 -17.61 10.93
C LEU A 80 2.72 -19.04 10.45
N MET A 81 3.46 -19.50 9.45
CA MET A 81 3.36 -20.83 8.87
C MET A 81 4.76 -21.40 8.62
N LYS A 82 4.91 -22.73 8.76
CA LYS A 82 6.13 -23.43 8.37
C LYS A 82 6.00 -23.89 6.92
N GLY A 83 7.06 -23.76 6.15
CA GLY A 83 7.09 -24.21 4.76
C GLY A 83 8.26 -23.59 4.00
N GLU A 84 8.25 -23.81 2.69
CA GLU A 84 9.18 -23.19 1.75
C GLU A 84 8.40 -22.29 0.80
N HIS A 85 9.06 -21.28 0.26
CA HIS A 85 8.47 -20.38 -0.74
C HIS A 85 7.93 -21.17 -1.94
N ARG A 86 6.74 -20.84 -2.39
CA ARG A 86 6.05 -21.49 -3.51
C ARG A 86 5.96 -20.53 -4.70
N GLY A 87 6.42 -21.00 -5.84
CA GLY A 87 6.41 -20.26 -7.09
C GLY A 87 7.79 -20.20 -7.74
N ASP A 88 7.77 -19.92 -9.04
CA ASP A 88 8.98 -19.96 -9.88
C ASP A 88 9.63 -18.58 -10.05
N PHE A 89 8.95 -17.51 -9.61
CA PHE A 89 9.36 -16.14 -9.89
C PHE A 89 9.48 -15.31 -8.62
N SER A 90 10.54 -14.54 -8.53
CA SER A 90 10.77 -13.60 -7.41
C SER A 90 9.74 -12.47 -7.31
N PHE A 91 8.96 -12.25 -8.37
CA PHE A 91 7.91 -11.23 -8.44
C PHE A 91 6.49 -11.74 -8.19
N ASP A 92 6.34 -12.98 -7.73
CA ASP A 92 5.03 -13.59 -7.44
C ASP A 92 4.23 -12.82 -6.39
N ASP A 93 4.90 -12.09 -5.50
CA ASP A 93 4.28 -11.18 -4.52
C ASP A 93 3.44 -10.07 -5.15
N THR A 94 3.68 -9.75 -6.43
CA THR A 94 2.94 -8.70 -7.13
C THR A 94 1.49 -9.09 -7.42
N ASP A 95 1.16 -10.38 -7.44
CA ASP A 95 -0.20 -10.85 -7.71
C ASP A 95 -1.17 -10.44 -6.60
N PRO A 96 -0.92 -10.70 -5.29
CA PRO A 96 -1.70 -10.15 -4.20
C PRO A 96 -1.86 -8.63 -4.24
N TYR A 97 -0.79 -7.88 -4.51
CA TYR A 97 -0.85 -6.41 -4.52
C TYR A 97 -1.79 -5.88 -5.60
N LYS A 98 -1.72 -6.40 -6.82
CA LYS A 98 -2.60 -6.02 -7.93
C LYS A 98 -4.07 -6.32 -7.65
N ILE A 99 -4.35 -7.47 -7.03
CA ILE A 99 -5.73 -7.86 -6.72
C ILE A 99 -6.29 -6.99 -5.60
N ILE A 100 -5.50 -6.70 -4.56
CA ILE A 100 -5.89 -5.78 -3.47
C ILE A 100 -6.19 -4.40 -4.03
N GLU A 101 -5.34 -3.88 -4.93
CA GLU A 101 -5.57 -2.60 -5.60
C GLU A 101 -6.90 -2.61 -6.35
N GLY A 102 -7.13 -3.61 -7.22
CA GLY A 102 -8.36 -3.73 -7.98
C GLY A 102 -9.61 -3.88 -7.11
N ALA A 103 -9.51 -4.64 -6.02
CA ALA A 103 -10.59 -4.81 -5.05
C ALA A 103 -10.88 -3.51 -4.28
N SER A 104 -9.85 -2.74 -3.93
CA SER A 104 -9.99 -1.44 -3.27
C SER A 104 -10.71 -0.43 -4.16
N TYR A 105 -10.40 -0.38 -5.45
CA TYR A 105 -11.17 0.42 -6.40
C TYR A 105 -12.63 -0.03 -6.48
N SER A 106 -12.88 -1.33 -6.46
CA SER A 106 -14.26 -1.87 -6.47
C SER A 106 -15.03 -1.45 -5.22
N LEU A 107 -14.41 -1.51 -4.03
CA LEU A 107 -14.99 -1.07 -2.77
C LEU A 107 -15.28 0.44 -2.76
N ALA A 108 -14.43 1.25 -3.35
CA ALA A 108 -14.63 2.69 -3.45
C ALA A 108 -15.84 3.07 -4.33
N VAL A 109 -16.18 2.23 -5.32
CA VAL A 109 -17.35 2.42 -6.18
C VAL A 109 -18.61 1.83 -5.55
N LYS A 110 -18.50 0.64 -4.97
CA LYS A 110 -19.61 -0.10 -4.37
C LYS A 110 -19.12 -0.88 -3.16
N TYR A 111 -19.41 -0.38 -1.97
CA TYR A 111 -18.98 -1.01 -0.72
C TYR A 111 -19.56 -2.41 -0.54
N ASP A 112 -18.71 -3.34 -0.12
CA ASP A 112 -19.04 -4.72 0.24
C ASP A 112 -18.31 -5.09 1.54
N LYS A 113 -19.06 -5.20 2.63
CA LYS A 113 -18.50 -5.48 3.97
C LYS A 113 -17.69 -6.78 4.03
N LYS A 114 -18.05 -7.80 3.24
CA LYS A 114 -17.34 -9.09 3.27
C LYS A 114 -16.00 -8.98 2.56
N LEU A 115 -15.97 -8.30 1.42
CA LEU A 115 -14.74 -8.04 0.68
C LEU A 115 -13.81 -7.14 1.50
N ASP A 116 -14.32 -6.10 2.12
CA ASP A 116 -13.57 -5.19 2.99
C ASP A 116 -12.87 -5.93 4.13
N ALA A 117 -13.62 -6.70 4.91
CA ALA A 117 -13.06 -7.51 6.00
C ALA A 117 -12.04 -8.57 5.50
N TYR A 118 -12.25 -9.12 4.31
CA TYR A 118 -11.29 -10.05 3.70
C TYR A 118 -10.00 -9.33 3.30
N LEU A 119 -10.10 -8.14 2.70
CA LEU A 119 -8.92 -7.33 2.37
C LEU A 119 -8.11 -6.98 3.61
N ASP A 120 -8.76 -6.58 4.69
CA ASP A 120 -8.08 -6.30 5.95
C ASP A 120 -7.28 -7.51 6.44
N SER A 121 -7.86 -8.71 6.35
CA SER A 121 -7.16 -9.95 6.74
C SER A 121 -5.93 -10.22 5.88
N VAL A 122 -6.04 -10.01 4.57
CA VAL A 122 -4.91 -10.18 3.62
C VAL A 122 -3.84 -9.13 3.86
N ILE A 123 -4.22 -7.88 4.09
CA ILE A 123 -3.28 -6.79 4.39
C ILE A 123 -2.51 -7.08 5.69
N HIS A 124 -3.19 -7.54 6.74
CA HIS A 124 -2.54 -7.94 7.99
C HIS A 124 -1.56 -9.10 7.79
N LEU A 125 -1.92 -10.07 6.95
CA LEU A 125 -1.03 -11.17 6.60
C LEU A 125 0.23 -10.68 5.89
N ILE A 126 0.09 -9.80 4.89
CA ILE A 126 1.21 -9.19 4.19
C ILE A 126 2.08 -8.39 5.15
N ALA A 127 1.47 -7.60 6.03
CA ALA A 127 2.18 -6.80 7.02
C ALA A 127 3.01 -7.66 7.99
N SER A 128 2.59 -8.89 8.29
CA SER A 128 3.35 -9.81 9.13
C SER A 128 4.69 -10.24 8.53
N ALA A 129 4.83 -10.17 7.21
CA ALA A 129 6.04 -10.50 6.48
C ALA A 129 7.03 -9.34 6.34
N GLN A 130 6.63 -8.13 6.76
CA GLN A 130 7.52 -6.96 6.67
C GLN A 130 8.62 -7.02 7.73
N GLU A 131 9.87 -6.87 7.30
CA GLU A 131 11.03 -6.85 8.18
C GLU A 131 11.11 -5.54 8.98
N PRO A 132 11.87 -5.51 10.11
CA PRO A 132 11.97 -4.33 10.95
C PRO A 132 12.52 -3.07 10.26
N ASP A 133 13.31 -3.23 9.20
CA ASP A 133 13.82 -2.14 8.38
C ASP A 133 12.83 -1.66 7.29
N GLY A 134 11.67 -2.33 7.20
CA GLY A 134 10.63 -2.03 6.21
C GLY A 134 10.70 -2.86 4.93
N TYR A 135 11.73 -3.70 4.78
CA TYR A 135 11.85 -4.58 3.62
C TYR A 135 10.69 -5.58 3.57
N LEU A 136 10.19 -5.87 2.37
CA LEU A 136 9.04 -6.75 2.18
C LEU A 136 9.19 -7.50 0.85
N THR A 137 9.57 -8.77 0.93
CA THR A 137 9.53 -9.74 -0.16
C THR A 137 9.54 -11.14 0.39
N THR A 138 8.71 -12.03 -0.16
CA THR A 138 8.62 -13.40 0.34
C THR A 138 9.71 -14.30 -0.24
N CYS A 139 10.25 -13.97 -1.42
CA CYS A 139 11.24 -14.78 -2.12
C CYS A 139 12.62 -14.79 -1.45
N VAL A 140 12.96 -13.74 -0.68
CA VAL A 140 14.29 -13.57 -0.07
C VAL A 140 14.27 -13.78 1.44
N THR A 141 13.14 -13.56 2.08
CA THR A 141 12.95 -13.64 3.54
C THR A 141 12.74 -15.08 4.04
N ASN A 142 12.67 -16.07 3.18
CA ASN A 142 12.51 -17.49 3.53
C ASN A 142 13.83 -18.24 3.65
#